data_9b686b32efffbf243663cd45efd846b9
#
_entry.id   9b686b32efffbf243663cd45efd846b9
#
_cell.length_a   1.000
_cell.length_b   1.000
_cell.length_c   1.000
_cell.angle_alpha   90.00
_cell.angle_beta   90.00
_cell.angle_gamma   90.00
#
_symmetry.space_group_name_H-M   'P 1'
#
loop_
_entity.id
_entity.type
_entity.pdbx_description
1 polymer ?
#
loop_
_entity_poly.entity_id
_entity_poly.type
_entity_poly.pdbx_seq_one_letter_code
_entity_poly.pdbx_strand_id
1 'polypeptide(L)'
;MAAWTRKRVSLPENQGFDRYTLDSGKPGLRVVVFGGTHGDEIEGILAANRLCNADLRLLSGILEVVPVVHEAAYYNDTRVSPLDDGNLARVFPGDEKGSPTQRLAHALHHQVLKGADLLIDLHTSGQTYDIPYLAGYIDDGRDRKGLGARACKAFGADFIWRHDARAPGRTISDMDAAIYTEAPLAGPTDPAFVD
;
A
#
# COMPACT_ATOMS: atom_id res chain seq x y z
N MET A 1 25.99 7.18 -4.47
CA MET A 1 24.70 6.58 -4.94
C MET A 1 23.75 6.63 -3.77
N ALA A 2 22.47 6.94 -3.99
CA ALA A 2 21.46 6.85 -2.94
C ALA A 2 21.38 5.39 -2.46
N ALA A 3 21.39 5.18 -1.15
CA ALA A 3 21.28 3.86 -0.56
C ALA A 3 19.97 3.78 0.22
N TRP A 4 19.38 2.60 0.26
CA TRP A 4 18.23 2.36 1.09
C TRP A 4 18.58 2.54 2.57
N THR A 5 17.73 3.25 3.29
CA THR A 5 17.76 3.34 4.74
C THR A 5 16.55 2.61 5.31
N ARG A 6 16.72 1.93 6.45
CA ARG A 6 15.63 1.22 7.14
C ARG A 6 15.38 1.88 8.49
N LYS A 7 14.11 2.08 8.83
CA LYS A 7 13.67 2.53 10.14
C LYS A 7 12.55 1.62 10.65
N ARG A 8 12.70 1.06 11.85
CA ARG A 8 11.63 0.35 12.56
C ARG A 8 10.73 1.35 13.28
N VAL A 9 9.43 1.19 13.13
CA VAL A 9 8.39 1.81 13.95
C VAL A 9 7.78 0.72 14.81
N SER A 10 7.88 0.89 16.14
CA SER A 10 7.33 -0.06 17.12
C SER A 10 6.12 0.55 17.81
N LEU A 11 5.10 -0.27 18.01
CA LEU A 11 3.84 0.08 18.64
C LEU A 11 3.56 -0.91 19.80
N PRO A 12 2.59 -0.61 20.67
CA PRO A 12 2.13 -1.58 21.68
C PRO A 12 1.68 -2.91 21.07
N GLU A 13 1.50 -3.93 21.91
CA GLU A 13 1.09 -5.30 21.55
C GLU A 13 2.00 -5.94 20.49
N ASN A 14 3.30 -5.64 20.53
CA ASN A 14 4.30 -6.12 19.56
C ASN A 14 3.97 -5.79 18.09
N GLN A 15 3.14 -4.80 17.86
CA GLN A 15 2.89 -4.31 16.52
C GLN A 15 3.99 -3.37 16.05
N GLY A 16 4.04 -3.15 14.75
CA GLY A 16 4.93 -2.19 14.13
C GLY A 16 5.13 -2.50 12.66
N PHE A 17 6.04 -1.76 12.06
CA PHE A 17 6.41 -1.95 10.67
C PHE A 17 7.82 -1.43 10.40
N ASP A 18 8.45 -1.98 9.38
CA ASP A 18 9.71 -1.47 8.85
C ASP A 18 9.45 -0.56 7.66
N ARG A 19 10.00 0.64 7.71
CA ARG A 19 9.99 1.60 6.61
C ARG A 19 11.35 1.66 5.96
N TYR A 20 11.39 1.44 4.66
CA TYR A 20 12.57 1.61 3.82
C TYR A 20 12.44 2.90 3.02
N THR A 21 13.50 3.68 2.93
CA THR A 21 13.52 4.95 2.22
C THR A 21 14.71 5.00 1.28
N LEU A 22 14.44 5.33 0.03
CA LEU A 22 15.41 5.67 -0.99
C LEU A 22 15.22 7.14 -1.37
N ASP A 23 16.20 7.98 -1.03
CA ASP A 23 16.16 9.42 -1.32
C ASP A 23 17.18 9.77 -2.42
N SER A 24 16.72 10.38 -3.48
CA SER A 24 17.59 10.83 -4.58
C SER A 24 18.46 12.06 -4.22
N GLY A 25 18.14 12.74 -3.13
CA GLY A 25 18.71 14.03 -2.76
C GLY A 25 18.29 15.20 -3.66
N LYS A 26 17.30 14.99 -4.55
CA LYS A 26 16.79 16.01 -5.48
C LYS A 26 15.30 16.21 -5.29
N PRO A 27 14.77 17.43 -5.47
CA PRO A 27 13.33 17.67 -5.41
C PRO A 27 12.57 16.78 -6.41
N GLY A 28 11.40 16.28 -6.00
CA GLY A 28 10.55 15.43 -6.80
C GLY A 28 9.38 14.89 -5.99
N LEU A 29 8.65 13.92 -6.55
CA LEU A 29 7.53 13.29 -5.86
C LEU A 29 8.01 12.44 -4.69
N ARG A 30 7.20 12.41 -3.64
CA ARG A 30 7.30 11.44 -2.56
C ARG A 30 6.26 10.34 -2.78
N VAL A 31 6.75 9.18 -3.18
CA VAL A 31 5.94 7.99 -3.48
C VAL A 31 6.08 6.99 -2.34
N VAL A 32 4.96 6.46 -1.87
CA VAL A 32 4.89 5.43 -0.85
C VAL A 32 4.34 4.15 -1.46
N VAL A 33 4.94 3.01 -1.13
CA VAL A 33 4.46 1.69 -1.53
C VAL A 33 4.19 0.87 -0.27
N PHE A 34 2.98 0.33 -0.18
CA PHE A 34 2.56 -0.59 0.87
C PHE A 34 2.41 -2.00 0.31
N GLY A 35 2.80 -2.99 1.12
CA GLY A 35 2.44 -4.39 0.97
C GLY A 35 1.87 -4.91 2.27
N GLY A 36 1.01 -5.94 2.22
CA GLY A 36 0.47 -6.60 3.39
C GLY A 36 -0.46 -5.73 4.24
N THR A 37 -1.27 -4.90 3.62
CA THR A 37 -2.43 -4.25 4.26
C THR A 37 -3.41 -5.29 4.78
N HIS A 38 -3.55 -6.41 4.04
CA HIS A 38 -4.12 -7.65 4.51
C HIS A 38 -3.02 -8.71 4.59
N GLY A 39 -3.01 -9.50 5.66
CA GLY A 39 -1.92 -10.42 5.94
C GLY A 39 -1.89 -11.68 5.06
N ASP A 40 -3.05 -12.05 4.54
CA ASP A 40 -3.27 -13.17 3.62
C ASP A 40 -2.96 -12.83 2.14
N GLU A 41 -2.57 -11.60 1.84
CA GLU A 41 -2.24 -11.10 0.49
C GLU A 41 -0.72 -11.00 0.32
N ILE A 42 -0.06 -12.17 0.21
CA ILE A 42 1.40 -12.28 0.31
C ILE A 42 2.17 -11.76 -0.91
N GLU A 43 1.55 -11.71 -2.09
CA GLU A 43 2.20 -11.29 -3.33
C GLU A 43 2.61 -9.82 -3.28
N GLY A 44 1.75 -8.96 -2.71
CA GLY A 44 2.06 -7.56 -2.47
C GLY A 44 3.27 -7.38 -1.55
N ILE A 45 3.37 -8.22 -0.51
CA ILE A 45 4.51 -8.27 0.40
C ILE A 45 5.78 -8.66 -0.33
N LEU A 46 5.73 -9.72 -1.15
CA LEU A 46 6.87 -10.19 -1.92
C LEU A 46 7.34 -9.14 -2.94
N ALA A 47 6.41 -8.48 -3.63
CA ALA A 47 6.72 -7.41 -4.58
C ALA A 47 7.39 -6.22 -3.87
N ALA A 48 6.85 -5.77 -2.74
CA ALA A 48 7.42 -4.68 -1.95
C ALA A 48 8.81 -5.04 -1.37
N ASN A 49 9.01 -6.28 -0.89
CA ASN A 49 10.34 -6.74 -0.46
C ASN A 49 11.35 -6.78 -1.61
N ARG A 50 10.96 -7.24 -2.79
CA ARG A 50 11.83 -7.21 -3.98
C ARG A 50 12.24 -5.79 -4.34
N LEU A 51 11.30 -4.85 -4.23
CA LEU A 51 11.55 -3.44 -4.50
C LEU A 51 12.61 -2.87 -3.54
N CYS A 52 12.55 -3.16 -2.23
CA CYS A 52 13.53 -2.72 -1.24
C CYS A 52 14.93 -3.30 -1.45
N ASN A 53 15.04 -4.45 -2.12
CA ASN A 53 16.30 -5.12 -2.38
C ASN A 53 16.82 -4.91 -3.82
N ALA A 54 16.09 -4.14 -4.62
CA ALA A 54 16.51 -3.84 -5.99
C ALA A 54 17.58 -2.74 -6.02
N ASP A 55 18.53 -2.88 -6.94
CA ASP A 55 19.49 -1.81 -7.25
C ASP A 55 18.81 -0.73 -8.09
N LEU A 56 18.13 0.17 -7.39
CA LEU A 56 17.35 1.24 -8.00
C LEU A 56 18.13 2.55 -8.00
N ARG A 57 18.07 3.24 -9.12
CA ARG A 57 18.52 4.62 -9.24
C ARG A 57 17.34 5.56 -9.36
N LEU A 58 17.01 6.22 -8.27
CA LEU A 58 15.98 7.26 -8.27
C LEU A 58 16.53 8.54 -8.94
N LEU A 59 15.84 9.04 -9.96
CA LEU A 59 16.27 10.24 -10.71
C LEU A 59 15.98 11.53 -9.93
N SER A 60 14.86 11.56 -9.18
CA SER A 60 14.41 12.68 -8.33
C SER A 60 13.39 12.16 -7.32
N GLY A 61 13.16 12.92 -6.25
CA GLY A 61 12.15 12.62 -5.23
C GLY A 61 12.59 11.54 -4.24
N ILE A 62 11.60 10.97 -3.57
CA ILE A 62 11.74 9.97 -2.49
C ILE A 62 10.82 8.79 -2.78
N LEU A 63 11.35 7.59 -2.63
CA LEU A 63 10.57 6.36 -2.61
C LEU A 63 10.62 5.76 -1.21
N GLU A 64 9.46 5.58 -0.60
CA GLU A 64 9.32 4.88 0.68
C GLU A 64 8.55 3.58 0.47
N VAL A 65 8.97 2.52 1.12
CA VAL A 65 8.34 1.21 1.03
C VAL A 65 8.15 0.65 2.43
N VAL A 66 6.94 0.18 2.70
CA VAL A 66 6.60 -0.61 3.90
C VAL A 66 6.14 -1.98 3.42
N PRO A 67 7.03 -2.98 3.41
CA PRO A 67 6.72 -4.28 2.81
C PRO A 67 5.62 -5.05 3.52
N VAL A 68 5.51 -4.90 4.84
CA VAL A 68 4.47 -5.51 5.66
C VAL A 68 3.90 -4.42 6.56
N VAL A 69 2.78 -3.84 6.18
CA VAL A 69 2.16 -2.77 6.99
C VAL A 69 1.36 -3.31 8.17
N HIS A 70 0.90 -4.56 8.10
CA HIS A 70 0.08 -5.20 9.12
C HIS A 70 0.68 -6.54 9.57
N GLU A 71 1.77 -6.46 10.33
CA GLU A 71 2.52 -7.66 10.77
C GLU A 71 1.66 -8.65 11.56
N ALA A 72 0.76 -8.18 12.44
CA ALA A 72 -0.11 -9.06 13.21
C ALA A 72 -1.01 -9.92 12.30
N ALA A 73 -1.59 -9.35 11.26
CA ALA A 73 -2.38 -10.07 10.28
C ALA A 73 -1.51 -11.02 9.43
N TYR A 74 -0.33 -10.56 9.00
CA TYR A 74 0.59 -11.35 8.20
C TYR A 74 1.06 -12.61 8.92
N TYR A 75 1.50 -12.51 10.18
CA TYR A 75 1.96 -13.68 10.93
C TYR A 75 0.85 -14.68 11.29
N ASN A 76 -0.40 -14.26 11.18
CA ASN A 76 -1.56 -15.12 11.41
C ASN A 76 -2.28 -15.53 10.12
N ASP A 77 -1.77 -15.15 8.95
CA ASP A 77 -2.37 -15.45 7.65
C ASP A 77 -3.86 -15.04 7.60
N THR A 78 -4.15 -13.80 8.00
CA THR A 78 -5.51 -13.28 8.12
C THR A 78 -5.67 -11.97 7.38
N ARG A 79 -6.88 -11.73 6.87
CA ARG A 79 -7.24 -10.46 6.24
C ARG A 79 -7.39 -9.32 7.25
N VAL A 80 -7.88 -9.63 8.45
CA VAL A 80 -8.12 -8.67 9.54
C VAL A 80 -7.14 -8.89 10.68
N SER A 81 -7.03 -7.91 11.56
CA SER A 81 -6.20 -8.03 12.74
C SER A 81 -6.69 -9.12 13.68
N PRO A 82 -5.84 -10.06 14.12
CA PRO A 82 -6.21 -11.04 15.16
C PRO A 82 -6.34 -10.41 16.55
N LEU A 83 -5.96 -9.14 16.74
CA LEU A 83 -5.98 -8.46 18.03
C LEU A 83 -7.34 -7.77 18.34
N ASP A 84 -8.08 -7.37 17.29
CA ASP A 84 -9.31 -6.59 17.46
C ASP A 84 -10.30 -6.76 16.29
N ASP A 85 -10.12 -7.77 15.45
CA ASP A 85 -10.90 -8.03 14.23
C ASP A 85 -10.98 -6.82 13.26
N GLY A 86 -10.07 -5.85 13.42
CA GLY A 86 -10.04 -4.63 12.64
C GLY A 86 -9.51 -4.85 11.22
N ASN A 87 -10.19 -4.30 10.21
CA ASN A 87 -9.67 -4.24 8.84
C ASN A 87 -8.87 -2.93 8.68
N LEU A 88 -7.53 -3.06 8.54
CA LEU A 88 -6.64 -1.91 8.45
C LEU A 88 -7.03 -0.96 7.30
N ALA A 89 -7.42 -1.50 6.15
CA ALA A 89 -7.81 -0.71 4.99
C ALA A 89 -9.10 0.12 5.20
N ARG A 90 -9.81 -0.02 6.30
CA ARG A 90 -11.11 0.62 6.58
C ARG A 90 -11.07 1.62 7.74
N VAL A 91 -9.94 1.72 8.44
CA VAL A 91 -9.86 2.51 9.69
C VAL A 91 -8.98 3.76 9.60
N PHE A 92 -8.39 4.05 8.43
CA PHE A 92 -7.61 5.28 8.24
C PHE A 92 -8.47 6.54 8.42
N PRO A 93 -7.89 7.62 8.98
CA PRO A 93 -6.50 7.83 9.39
C PRO A 93 -6.10 7.18 10.72
N GLY A 94 -7.01 6.44 11.37
CA GLY A 94 -6.79 5.83 12.66
C GLY A 94 -6.98 6.79 13.84
N ASP A 95 -6.72 6.25 15.03
CA ASP A 95 -6.78 6.97 16.31
C ASP A 95 -5.63 6.49 17.20
N GLU A 96 -4.82 7.40 17.73
CA GLU A 96 -3.71 7.10 18.64
C GLU A 96 -4.17 6.39 19.91
N LYS A 97 -5.39 6.65 20.36
CA LYS A 97 -5.99 6.08 21.57
C LYS A 97 -7.01 4.98 21.26
N GLY A 98 -7.15 4.63 20.00
CA GLY A 98 -8.11 3.64 19.54
C GLY A 98 -7.68 2.20 19.75
N SER A 99 -8.37 1.30 19.08
CA SER A 99 -8.05 -0.14 19.06
C SER A 99 -6.66 -0.41 18.46
N PRO A 100 -6.08 -1.61 18.60
CA PRO A 100 -4.79 -1.96 18.03
C PRO A 100 -4.68 -1.59 16.54
N THR A 101 -5.66 -1.93 15.72
CA THR A 101 -5.67 -1.60 14.29
C THR A 101 -5.79 -0.09 14.04
N GLN A 102 -6.57 0.64 14.84
CA GLN A 102 -6.66 2.09 14.72
C GLN A 102 -5.35 2.80 15.08
N ARG A 103 -4.62 2.31 16.09
CA ARG A 103 -3.29 2.84 16.43
C ARG A 103 -2.27 2.57 15.34
N LEU A 104 -2.31 1.40 14.71
CA LEU A 104 -1.47 1.08 13.56
C LEU A 104 -1.76 2.02 12.38
N ALA A 105 -3.02 2.20 12.02
CA ALA A 105 -3.43 3.12 10.96
C ALA A 105 -2.98 4.56 11.25
N HIS A 106 -3.13 5.02 12.51
CA HIS A 106 -2.66 6.34 12.94
C HIS A 106 -1.16 6.50 12.76
N ALA A 107 -0.36 5.51 13.17
CA ALA A 107 1.10 5.54 13.00
C ALA A 107 1.51 5.54 11.53
N LEU A 108 0.90 4.70 10.69
CA LEU A 108 1.12 4.68 9.24
C LEU A 108 0.76 6.02 8.61
N HIS A 109 -0.40 6.58 8.97
CA HIS A 109 -0.83 7.87 8.44
C HIS A 109 0.17 8.98 8.80
N HIS A 110 0.49 9.15 10.08
CA HIS A 110 1.28 10.28 10.53
C HIS A 110 2.77 10.15 10.25
N GLN A 111 3.31 8.92 10.22
CA GLN A 111 4.75 8.71 10.06
C GLN A 111 5.15 8.37 8.61
N VAL A 112 4.21 7.91 7.78
CA VAL A 112 4.51 7.46 6.42
C VAL A 112 3.68 8.20 5.38
N LEU A 113 2.36 8.28 5.51
CA LEU A 113 1.49 8.79 4.44
C LEU A 113 1.41 10.32 4.41
N LYS A 114 1.47 10.98 5.57
CA LYS A 114 1.32 12.43 5.63
C LYS A 114 2.36 13.14 4.77
N GLY A 115 1.90 13.86 3.75
CA GLY A 115 2.74 14.58 2.80
C GLY A 115 3.28 13.71 1.66
N ALA A 116 2.79 12.48 1.46
CA ALA A 116 3.05 11.72 0.26
C ALA A 116 2.26 12.32 -0.93
N ASP A 117 2.89 12.33 -2.11
CA ASP A 117 2.23 12.72 -3.35
C ASP A 117 1.43 11.55 -3.96
N LEU A 118 1.85 10.33 -3.66
CA LEU A 118 1.26 9.10 -4.19
C LEU A 118 1.45 7.95 -3.22
N LEU A 119 0.37 7.21 -2.95
CA LEU A 119 0.40 5.89 -2.32
C LEU A 119 0.09 4.83 -3.38
N ILE A 120 0.89 3.77 -3.39
CA ILE A 120 0.64 2.54 -4.12
C ILE A 120 0.44 1.45 -3.06
N ASP A 121 -0.79 0.95 -2.92
CA ASP A 121 -1.13 -0.12 -1.97
C ASP A 121 -1.33 -1.42 -2.76
N LEU A 122 -0.45 -2.39 -2.52
CA LEU A 122 -0.41 -3.64 -3.26
C LEU A 122 -1.30 -4.67 -2.59
N HIS A 123 -2.35 -5.06 -3.30
CA HIS A 123 -3.32 -6.06 -2.86
C HIS A 123 -3.39 -7.24 -3.80
N THR A 124 -4.00 -8.32 -3.26
CA THR A 124 -4.54 -9.43 -4.02
C THR A 124 -5.92 -9.80 -3.46
N SER A 125 -6.53 -10.85 -3.97
CA SER A 125 -7.80 -11.35 -3.44
C SER A 125 -7.62 -12.35 -2.28
N GLY A 126 -6.43 -12.44 -1.71
CA GLY A 126 -6.08 -13.49 -0.75
C GLY A 126 -6.06 -14.87 -1.45
N GLN A 127 -6.28 -15.94 -0.67
CA GLN A 127 -6.21 -17.32 -1.19
C GLN A 127 -7.55 -17.84 -1.76
N THR A 128 -8.59 -17.01 -1.80
CA THR A 128 -9.96 -17.50 -2.01
C THR A 128 -10.54 -17.10 -3.37
N TYR A 129 -10.13 -15.99 -3.94
CA TYR A 129 -10.76 -15.42 -5.13
C TYR A 129 -9.76 -15.21 -6.24
N ASP A 130 -10.18 -15.50 -7.46
CA ASP A 130 -9.50 -15.07 -8.67
C ASP A 130 -10.02 -13.70 -9.08
N ILE A 131 -9.10 -12.79 -9.33
CA ILE A 131 -9.41 -11.42 -9.78
C ILE A 131 -8.53 -11.06 -10.98
N PRO A 132 -9.03 -10.22 -11.89
CA PRO A 132 -8.22 -9.77 -13.01
C PRO A 132 -7.05 -8.92 -12.53
N TYR A 133 -5.96 -8.89 -13.32
CA TYR A 133 -4.85 -7.98 -13.09
C TYR A 133 -5.32 -6.54 -13.34
N LEU A 134 -5.51 -5.79 -12.29
CA LEU A 134 -6.06 -4.44 -12.35
C LEU A 134 -5.27 -3.43 -11.51
N ALA A 135 -5.38 -2.18 -11.88
CA ALA A 135 -4.95 -1.05 -11.08
C ALA A 135 -6.13 -0.09 -10.88
N GLY A 136 -6.31 0.40 -9.66
CA GLY A 136 -7.40 1.31 -9.34
C GLY A 136 -6.91 2.65 -8.81
N TYR A 137 -7.71 3.70 -9.01
CA TYR A 137 -7.50 5.01 -8.39
C TYR A 137 -8.81 5.66 -8.00
N ILE A 138 -8.75 6.54 -7.01
CA ILE A 138 -9.90 7.33 -6.60
C ILE A 138 -9.90 8.67 -7.35
N ASP A 139 -11.03 8.97 -7.98
CA ASP A 139 -11.28 10.27 -8.60
C ASP A 139 -12.24 11.07 -7.70
N ASP A 140 -11.67 11.82 -6.78
CA ASP A 140 -12.39 12.70 -5.87
C ASP A 140 -12.20 14.20 -6.21
N GLY A 141 -11.58 14.49 -7.34
CA GLY A 141 -11.25 15.84 -7.77
C GLY A 141 -10.02 16.44 -7.05
N ARG A 142 -9.39 15.73 -6.11
CA ARG A 142 -8.16 16.19 -5.44
C ARG A 142 -6.91 15.91 -6.27
N ASP A 143 -6.90 14.86 -7.06
CA ASP A 143 -5.80 14.54 -7.98
C ASP A 143 -5.73 15.50 -9.18
N ARG A 144 -5.42 16.76 -8.88
CA ARG A 144 -5.34 17.83 -9.89
C ARG A 144 -4.31 17.61 -11.00
N LYS A 145 -3.36 16.70 -10.77
CA LYS A 145 -2.29 16.38 -11.73
C LYS A 145 -2.58 15.09 -12.50
N GLY A 146 -3.70 14.42 -12.22
CA GLY A 146 -4.03 13.11 -12.77
C GLY A 146 -2.97 12.06 -12.43
N LEU A 147 -2.37 12.15 -11.25
CA LEU A 147 -1.23 11.32 -10.85
C LEU A 147 -1.66 9.86 -10.68
N GLY A 148 -2.83 9.62 -10.07
CA GLY A 148 -3.41 8.30 -9.90
C GLY A 148 -3.67 7.61 -11.24
N ALA A 149 -4.38 8.28 -12.15
CA ALA A 149 -4.66 7.73 -13.49
C ALA A 149 -3.37 7.46 -14.29
N ARG A 150 -2.39 8.36 -14.21
CA ARG A 150 -1.10 8.20 -14.90
C ARG A 150 -0.29 7.03 -14.35
N ALA A 151 -0.31 6.85 -13.04
CA ALA A 151 0.41 5.77 -12.39
C ALA A 151 -0.25 4.41 -12.67
N CYS A 152 -1.60 4.32 -12.65
CA CYS A 152 -2.32 3.11 -13.11
C CYS A 152 -1.95 2.75 -14.55
N LYS A 153 -1.90 3.75 -15.45
CA LYS A 153 -1.47 3.53 -16.83
C LYS A 153 -0.01 3.06 -16.92
N ALA A 154 0.88 3.62 -16.11
CA ALA A 154 2.28 3.24 -16.07
C ALA A 154 2.51 1.86 -15.45
N PHE A 155 1.63 1.43 -14.55
CA PHE A 155 1.64 0.11 -13.94
C PHE A 155 1.40 -1.00 -14.97
N GLY A 156 0.63 -0.71 -16.03
CA GLY A 156 0.44 -1.62 -17.16
C GLY A 156 -0.53 -2.77 -16.89
N ALA A 157 -1.45 -2.60 -15.93
CA ALA A 157 -2.53 -3.56 -15.71
C ALA A 157 -3.52 -3.53 -16.89
N ASP A 158 -4.17 -4.67 -17.16
CA ASP A 158 -5.14 -4.83 -18.24
C ASP A 158 -6.40 -3.99 -18.03
N PHE A 159 -6.76 -3.79 -16.76
CA PHE A 159 -7.90 -3.00 -16.35
C PHE A 159 -7.49 -1.84 -15.46
N ILE A 160 -8.09 -0.67 -15.72
CA ILE A 160 -7.97 0.49 -14.83
C ILE A 160 -9.34 0.76 -14.22
N TRP A 161 -9.44 0.57 -12.90
CA TRP A 161 -10.64 0.83 -12.15
C TRP A 161 -10.62 2.25 -11.57
N ARG A 162 -11.51 3.09 -12.09
CA ARG A 162 -11.75 4.40 -11.53
C ARG A 162 -12.85 4.35 -10.47
N HIS A 163 -12.48 4.59 -9.23
CA HIS A 163 -13.42 4.68 -8.13
C HIS A 163 -14.04 6.08 -8.05
N ASP A 164 -15.37 6.15 -7.89
CA ASP A 164 -16.05 7.38 -7.51
C ASP A 164 -15.85 7.61 -6.00
N ALA A 165 -15.30 8.77 -5.65
CA ALA A 165 -15.07 9.17 -4.26
C ALA A 165 -16.32 9.26 -3.38
N ARG A 166 -17.50 9.16 -3.98
CA ARG A 166 -18.79 9.18 -3.27
C ARG A 166 -19.23 7.81 -2.77
N ALA A 167 -18.46 6.76 -3.03
CA ALA A 167 -18.75 5.44 -2.48
C ALA A 167 -18.67 5.46 -0.94
N PRO A 168 -19.65 4.89 -0.23
CA PRO A 168 -19.64 4.89 1.22
C PRO A 168 -18.53 4.00 1.78
N GLY A 169 -17.77 4.51 2.72
CA GLY A 169 -16.72 3.80 3.45
C GLY A 169 -15.38 4.53 3.39
N ARG A 170 -14.75 4.71 4.55
CA ARG A 170 -13.38 5.22 4.61
C ARG A 170 -12.43 4.08 4.28
N THR A 171 -11.60 4.25 3.27
CA THR A 171 -10.54 3.33 2.91
C THR A 171 -9.19 4.04 3.01
N ILE A 172 -8.10 3.29 3.03
CA ILE A 172 -6.75 3.88 2.94
C ILE A 172 -6.61 4.75 1.69
N SER A 173 -7.31 4.38 0.62
CA SER A 173 -7.35 5.11 -0.64
C SER A 173 -8.16 6.40 -0.60
N ASP A 174 -8.97 6.65 0.43
CA ASP A 174 -9.68 7.92 0.62
C ASP A 174 -8.75 9.06 1.08
N MET A 175 -7.49 8.77 1.30
CA MET A 175 -6.52 9.69 1.85
C MET A 175 -5.48 10.04 0.80
N ASP A 176 -5.54 11.28 0.31
CA ASP A 176 -4.65 11.80 -0.73
C ASP A 176 -4.55 10.91 -1.98
N ALA A 177 -3.72 11.19 -2.96
CA ALA A 177 -3.69 10.44 -4.22
C ALA A 177 -3.19 8.99 -4.01
N ALA A 178 -4.10 8.05 -3.75
CA ALA A 178 -3.78 6.63 -3.60
C ALA A 178 -4.06 5.85 -4.88
N ILE A 179 -3.15 4.97 -5.25
CA ILE A 179 -3.38 3.91 -6.22
C ILE A 179 -3.64 2.62 -5.47
N TYR A 180 -4.74 2.00 -5.80
CA TYR A 180 -5.05 0.66 -5.40
C TYR A 180 -4.60 -0.28 -6.50
N THR A 181 -3.71 -1.24 -6.18
CA THR A 181 -3.28 -2.24 -7.15
C THR A 181 -3.57 -3.63 -6.60
N GLU A 182 -4.11 -4.48 -7.43
CA GLU A 182 -4.32 -5.88 -7.11
C GLU A 182 -3.46 -6.74 -8.03
N ALA A 183 -2.65 -7.61 -7.46
CA ALA A 183 -1.75 -8.49 -8.18
C ALA A 183 -2.27 -9.94 -8.16
N PRO A 184 -2.04 -10.73 -9.21
CA PRO A 184 -2.49 -12.11 -9.27
C PRO A 184 -1.85 -13.00 -8.21
N LEU A 185 -2.64 -13.90 -7.63
CA LEU A 185 -2.18 -14.88 -6.64
C LEU A 185 -1.16 -15.88 -7.19
N ALA A 186 -1.43 -16.40 -8.37
CA ALA A 186 -0.69 -17.54 -8.91
C ALA A 186 0.43 -17.15 -9.87
N GLY A 187 0.68 -15.88 -10.09
CA GLY A 187 1.71 -15.41 -11.04
C GLY A 187 1.24 -15.45 -12.50
N PRO A 188 2.13 -15.11 -13.43
CA PRO A 188 1.79 -14.75 -14.81
C PRO A 188 1.22 -15.87 -15.68
N THR A 189 1.07 -17.07 -15.16
CA THR A 189 0.52 -18.22 -15.89
C THR A 189 -0.86 -18.64 -15.44
N ASP A 190 -1.43 -17.96 -14.46
CA ASP A 190 -2.78 -18.25 -14.00
C ASP A 190 -3.80 -17.65 -14.98
N PRO A 191 -4.62 -18.48 -15.64
CA PRO A 191 -5.61 -18.01 -16.63
C PRO A 191 -6.69 -17.11 -16.02
N ALA A 192 -6.88 -17.13 -14.72
CA ALA A 192 -7.83 -16.25 -14.03
C ALA A 192 -7.48 -14.77 -14.13
N PHE A 193 -6.25 -14.45 -14.53
CA PHE A 193 -5.76 -13.07 -14.61
C PHE A 193 -5.55 -12.58 -16.05
N VAL A 194 -5.93 -13.38 -17.04
CA VAL A 194 -5.64 -13.09 -18.46
C VAL A 194 -6.85 -12.55 -19.21
N ASP A 195 -8.01 -12.47 -18.61
CA ASP A 195 -9.25 -11.99 -19.25
C ASP A 195 -9.61 -10.55 -18.92
#